data_df9f776e4dacec26c9518933cf75a458
#
_entry.id   df9f776e4dacec26c9518933cf75a458
#
_cell.length_a   1.000
_cell.length_b   1.000
_cell.length_c   1.000
_cell.angle_alpha   90.00
_cell.angle_beta   90.00
_cell.angle_gamma   90.00
#
_symmetry.space_group_name_H-M   'P 1'
#
loop_
_entity.id
_entity.type
_entity.pdbx_description
1 polymer ?
#
loop_
_entity_poly.entity_id
_entity_poly.type
_entity_poly.pdbx_seq_one_letter_code
_entity_poly.pdbx_strand_id
1 'polypeptide(L)'
;MIEEISHMTDSPSALAGYISSDFGQVESTSYTERIGMNYVKCKVVGNTRNIYIPVQEGKKVYLAERDEIMEALGLNNVKHKLPAGYIEMYEGVNKQRLPVFFNSHFLIGPEGAHLNISGISGLASKTSYAMFLMKAIQDYAAKDEKESVAFIMMNVKGTDLLKIDQKNTRKDELKQIKPIYDLLELEFEPFKQVKYFYPYSKDLTSYTYEKEDIIKTRIEAGNALQYKYLFETDEDKECLDLLFANVDDPNDTIESIINFIISNGGGFSGIETWEDFKSELYKQTQSDKASKAGKEISVMSWRKFYRLFNKSYQKCQQMFTNKLGGGVRLRDQIAKIGKNDVMVIDVAKLDEESQGFVFGDVMRAVYNLKLGSTDRVDSDIPDRIVIFIDELNKYASTDVPKSSPILHQLLDITERGRSLGIVLFGAEQFVSDIHRRVKGNCATQAFGRTNAIEISREDFRFVPSVYKTMLTRM
;
A
#
# COMPACT_ATOMS: atom_id res chain seq x y z
N MET A 1 -14.90 27.41 -10.93
CA MET A 1 -14.82 26.72 -9.61
C MET A 1 -14.95 27.77 -8.52
N ILE A 2 -15.86 27.58 -7.58
CA ILE A 2 -16.01 28.48 -6.42
C ILE A 2 -14.81 28.25 -5.49
N GLU A 3 -14.11 29.32 -5.13
CA GLU A 3 -12.99 29.28 -4.19
C GLU A 3 -13.39 29.78 -2.79
N GLU A 4 -14.28 30.77 -2.75
CA GLU A 4 -14.66 31.43 -1.50
C GLU A 4 -16.09 31.96 -1.59
N ILE A 5 -16.83 31.84 -0.52
CA ILE A 5 -18.15 32.47 -0.33
C ILE A 5 -18.02 33.33 0.91
N SER A 6 -18.24 34.61 0.78
CA SER A 6 -18.10 35.56 1.87
C SER A 6 -19.32 36.47 1.95
N HIS A 7 -19.62 36.89 3.16
CA HIS A 7 -20.63 37.87 3.44
C HIS A 7 -19.99 39.20 3.83
N MET A 8 -20.32 40.26 3.11
CA MET A 8 -19.93 41.61 3.48
C MET A 8 -21.15 42.38 3.98
N THR A 9 -20.97 43.16 5.01
CA THR A 9 -21.98 44.03 5.56
C THR A 9 -21.34 45.40 5.86
N ASP A 10 -22.09 46.44 5.74
CA ASP A 10 -21.70 47.79 6.16
C ASP A 10 -21.61 47.96 7.69
N SER A 11 -21.96 46.89 8.42
CA SER A 11 -21.87 46.88 9.88
C SER A 11 -20.40 46.97 10.32
N PRO A 12 -20.10 47.84 11.29
CA PRO A 12 -18.80 47.81 11.96
C PRO A 12 -18.55 46.41 12.56
N SER A 13 -17.29 46.08 12.85
CA SER A 13 -16.96 44.79 13.46
C SER A 13 -17.83 44.50 14.68
N ALA A 14 -18.03 43.22 15.03
CA ALA A 14 -18.81 42.84 16.22
C ALA A 14 -18.34 43.57 17.47
N LEU A 15 -17.04 43.85 17.60
CA LEU A 15 -16.47 44.63 18.68
C LEU A 15 -16.89 46.12 18.60
N ALA A 16 -16.84 46.71 17.39
CA ALA A 16 -17.28 48.11 17.21
C ALA A 16 -18.80 48.25 17.42
N GLY A 17 -19.58 47.26 17.02
CA GLY A 17 -21.00 47.15 17.30
C GLY A 17 -21.30 47.06 18.81
N TYR A 18 -20.52 46.28 19.53
CA TYR A 18 -20.63 46.15 20.99
C TYR A 18 -20.25 47.45 21.72
N ILE A 19 -19.20 48.12 21.31
CA ILE A 19 -18.78 49.41 21.87
C ILE A 19 -19.83 50.52 21.57
N SER A 20 -20.36 50.58 20.35
CA SER A 20 -21.33 51.57 19.92
C SER A 20 -22.73 51.38 20.53
N SER A 21 -23.02 50.16 21.00
CA SER A 21 -24.27 49.83 21.72
C SER A 21 -24.13 49.89 23.24
N ASP A 22 -23.27 50.78 23.72
CA ASP A 22 -23.07 51.05 25.17
C ASP A 22 -22.77 49.76 25.96
N PHE A 23 -21.77 48.97 25.45
CA PHE A 23 -21.31 47.71 26.06
C PHE A 23 -22.40 46.66 26.27
N GLY A 24 -23.35 46.58 25.33
CA GLY A 24 -24.30 45.48 25.28
C GLY A 24 -25.61 45.74 26.05
N GLN A 25 -26.01 46.95 26.29
CA GLN A 25 -27.37 47.23 26.69
C GLN A 25 -28.34 46.83 25.57
N VAL A 26 -29.14 45.80 25.82
CA VAL A 26 -29.94 45.06 24.83
C VAL A 26 -31.29 45.71 24.52
N GLU A 27 -31.56 46.93 25.01
CA GLU A 27 -32.87 47.59 24.83
C GLU A 27 -33.01 48.46 23.58
N SER A 28 -31.96 48.54 22.74
CA SER A 28 -32.09 49.24 21.45
C SER A 28 -32.40 48.24 20.35
N THR A 29 -33.65 48.03 20.04
CA THR A 29 -34.07 47.43 18.76
C THR A 29 -33.64 48.37 17.64
N SER A 30 -32.55 48.02 16.95
CA SER A 30 -32.18 48.72 15.71
C SER A 30 -33.21 48.35 14.62
N TYR A 31 -34.09 49.28 14.30
CA TYR A 31 -35.08 49.13 13.24
C TYR A 31 -34.51 49.25 11.82
N THR A 32 -33.20 49.33 11.67
CA THR A 32 -32.54 49.39 10.34
C THR A 32 -32.11 48.00 9.92
N GLU A 33 -32.72 47.47 8.86
CA GLU A 33 -32.18 46.33 8.14
C GLU A 33 -30.78 46.70 7.64
N ARG A 34 -29.80 45.96 8.10
CA ARG A 34 -28.41 46.16 7.63
C ARG A 34 -28.27 45.62 6.21
N ILE A 35 -27.74 46.47 5.34
CA ILE A 35 -27.42 46.04 3.98
C ILE A 35 -26.24 45.08 4.05
N GLY A 36 -26.47 43.86 3.62
CA GLY A 36 -25.43 42.85 3.49
C GLY A 36 -25.41 42.26 2.09
N MET A 37 -24.25 41.90 1.61
CA MET A 37 -24.07 41.29 0.32
C MET A 37 -23.25 40.00 0.44
N ASN A 38 -23.75 38.93 -0.15
CA ASN A 38 -22.98 37.71 -0.33
C ASN A 38 -22.22 37.83 -1.68
N TYR A 39 -20.94 37.62 -1.63
CA TYR A 39 -20.15 37.52 -2.87
C TYR A 39 -19.42 36.18 -2.95
N VAL A 40 -19.17 35.75 -4.17
CA VAL A 40 -18.52 34.50 -4.50
C VAL A 40 -17.29 34.79 -5.35
N LYS A 41 -16.15 34.34 -4.89
CA LYS A 41 -14.92 34.35 -5.68
C LYS A 41 -14.81 33.06 -6.47
N CYS A 42 -14.73 33.18 -7.78
CA CYS A 42 -14.65 32.03 -8.67
C CYS A 42 -13.35 32.03 -9.47
N LYS A 43 -12.71 30.88 -9.57
CA LYS A 43 -11.63 30.63 -10.53
C LYS A 43 -12.23 30.14 -11.84
N VAL A 44 -11.86 30.78 -12.94
CA VAL A 44 -12.19 30.32 -14.30
C VAL A 44 -11.36 29.06 -14.58
N VAL A 45 -12.00 27.92 -14.83
CA VAL A 45 -11.35 26.64 -15.13
C VAL A 45 -11.48 26.22 -16.60
N GLY A 46 -12.40 26.85 -17.37
CA GLY A 46 -12.57 26.63 -18.78
C GLY A 46 -13.07 27.88 -19.49
N ASN A 47 -12.77 28.03 -20.77
CA ASN A 47 -13.20 29.11 -21.62
C ASN A 47 -13.38 28.61 -23.06
N THR A 48 -14.54 28.03 -23.31
CA THR A 48 -14.87 27.36 -24.58
C THR A 48 -15.01 28.32 -25.77
N ARG A 49 -15.20 29.62 -25.50
CA ARG A 49 -15.40 30.68 -26.54
C ARG A 49 -14.21 31.59 -26.72
N ASN A 50 -13.08 31.34 -26.04
CA ASN A 50 -11.89 32.22 -26.06
C ASN A 50 -12.19 33.68 -25.72
N ILE A 51 -13.12 33.91 -24.78
CA ILE A 51 -13.50 35.24 -24.32
C ILE A 51 -12.64 35.61 -23.11
N TYR A 52 -11.75 36.55 -23.22
CA TYR A 52 -10.79 36.93 -22.18
C TYR A 52 -11.13 38.28 -21.51
N ILE A 53 -12.38 38.71 -21.62
CA ILE A 53 -12.85 39.90 -20.91
C ILE A 53 -13.54 39.48 -19.59
N PRO A 54 -13.51 40.33 -18.56
CA PRO A 54 -14.26 40.09 -17.34
C PRO A 54 -15.77 39.91 -17.57
N VAL A 55 -16.42 39.14 -16.71
CA VAL A 55 -17.88 38.98 -16.74
C VAL A 55 -18.52 40.36 -16.52
N GLN A 56 -19.37 40.76 -17.44
CA GLN A 56 -20.06 42.05 -17.35
C GLN A 56 -21.15 42.03 -16.29
N GLU A 57 -21.40 43.18 -15.69
CA GLU A 57 -22.48 43.39 -14.73
C GLU A 57 -23.84 43.00 -15.34
N GLY A 58 -24.72 42.43 -14.49
CA GLY A 58 -26.05 42.01 -14.91
C GLY A 58 -26.13 40.69 -15.67
N LYS A 59 -25.00 40.04 -15.94
CA LYS A 59 -25.02 38.70 -16.53
C LYS A 59 -25.42 37.63 -15.50
N LYS A 60 -26.31 36.74 -15.90
CA LYS A 60 -26.77 35.63 -15.05
C LYS A 60 -25.68 34.58 -14.89
N VAL A 61 -25.53 34.04 -13.70
CA VAL A 61 -24.68 32.90 -13.37
C VAL A 61 -25.58 31.73 -13.02
N TYR A 62 -25.26 30.57 -13.54
CA TYR A 62 -26.00 29.33 -13.31
C TYR A 62 -25.12 28.30 -12.64
N LEU A 63 -25.72 27.36 -11.91
CA LEU A 63 -25.03 26.17 -11.46
C LEU A 63 -24.67 25.33 -12.70
N ALA A 64 -23.43 24.87 -12.76
CA ALA A 64 -22.96 24.03 -13.87
C ALA A 64 -23.70 22.69 -13.89
N GLU A 65 -24.07 22.23 -15.06
CA GLU A 65 -24.62 20.90 -15.27
C GLU A 65 -23.53 19.84 -15.41
N ARG A 66 -23.92 18.57 -15.45
CA ARG A 66 -23.00 17.42 -15.46
C ARG A 66 -21.90 17.56 -16.52
N ASP A 67 -22.27 17.83 -17.76
CA ASP A 67 -21.31 17.87 -18.87
C ASP A 67 -20.36 19.05 -18.78
N GLU A 68 -20.85 20.18 -18.29
CA GLU A 68 -20.04 21.38 -18.03
C GLU A 68 -19.03 21.14 -16.92
N ILE A 69 -19.41 20.41 -15.86
CA ILE A 69 -18.51 20.05 -14.76
C ILE A 69 -17.44 19.07 -15.25
N MET A 70 -17.84 18.06 -16.02
CA MET A 70 -16.91 17.06 -16.58
C MET A 70 -15.88 17.72 -17.49
N GLU A 71 -16.29 18.68 -18.32
CA GLU A 71 -15.41 19.46 -19.18
C GLU A 71 -14.49 20.36 -18.37
N ALA A 72 -15.04 21.11 -17.42
CA ALA A 72 -14.29 22.07 -16.60
C ALA A 72 -13.22 21.40 -15.73
N LEU A 73 -13.47 20.17 -15.27
CA LEU A 73 -12.52 19.35 -14.51
C LEU A 73 -11.58 18.52 -15.40
N GLY A 74 -11.78 18.54 -16.72
CA GLY A 74 -10.97 17.78 -17.67
C GLY A 74 -11.21 16.27 -17.61
N LEU A 75 -12.28 15.79 -16.97
CA LEU A 75 -12.57 14.38 -16.77
C LEU A 75 -12.90 13.66 -18.08
N ASN A 76 -13.40 14.39 -19.10
CA ASN A 76 -13.66 13.86 -20.44
C ASN A 76 -12.39 13.52 -21.22
N ASN A 77 -11.29 14.19 -20.91
CA ASN A 77 -10.01 14.11 -21.64
C ASN A 77 -9.05 13.06 -21.07
N VAL A 78 -9.43 12.36 -20.01
CA VAL A 78 -8.58 11.29 -19.42
C VAL A 78 -8.48 10.15 -20.42
N LYS A 79 -7.25 9.80 -20.79
CA LYS A 79 -6.95 8.61 -21.59
C LYS A 79 -6.80 7.40 -20.68
N HIS A 80 -6.98 6.19 -21.22
CA HIS A 80 -6.82 4.94 -20.44
C HIS A 80 -7.56 5.02 -19.10
N LYS A 81 -8.86 5.30 -19.16
CA LYS A 81 -9.71 5.58 -18.01
C LYS A 81 -9.80 4.40 -17.07
N LEU A 82 -9.29 4.58 -15.86
CA LEU A 82 -9.48 3.66 -14.74
C LEU A 82 -10.36 4.34 -13.68
N PRO A 83 -11.50 3.77 -13.28
CA PRO A 83 -12.34 4.36 -12.26
C PRO A 83 -11.57 4.56 -10.95
N ALA A 84 -11.57 5.80 -10.44
CA ALA A 84 -10.90 6.18 -9.20
C ALA A 84 -11.88 6.51 -8.06
N GLY A 85 -13.15 6.66 -8.38
CA GLY A 85 -14.21 7.04 -7.47
C GLY A 85 -15.20 7.99 -8.11
N TYR A 86 -15.91 8.73 -7.30
CA TYR A 86 -16.84 9.77 -7.78
C TYR A 86 -16.77 11.01 -6.90
N ILE A 87 -17.11 12.15 -7.48
CA ILE A 87 -17.37 13.37 -6.73
C ILE A 87 -18.88 13.60 -6.66
N GLU A 88 -19.32 14.16 -5.54
CA GLU A 88 -20.70 14.51 -5.31
C GLU A 88 -20.79 16.04 -5.22
N MET A 89 -21.61 16.62 -6.07
CA MET A 89 -21.80 18.07 -6.13
C MET A 89 -23.26 18.40 -5.91
N TYR A 90 -23.47 19.55 -5.27
CA TYR A 90 -24.76 20.09 -4.86
C TYR A 90 -25.49 19.22 -3.84
N GLU A 91 -26.59 19.72 -3.31
CA GLU A 91 -27.44 19.05 -2.33
C GLU A 91 -28.88 18.97 -2.81
N GLY A 92 -29.66 18.14 -2.15
CA GLY A 92 -31.11 17.99 -2.41
C GLY A 92 -31.39 17.47 -3.83
N VAL A 93 -32.36 18.08 -4.48
CA VAL A 93 -32.83 17.68 -5.82
C VAL A 93 -31.84 17.93 -6.93
N ASN A 94 -30.89 18.84 -6.71
CA ASN A 94 -29.85 19.17 -7.68
C ASN A 94 -28.57 18.33 -7.52
N LYS A 95 -28.58 17.36 -6.62
CA LYS A 95 -27.44 16.52 -6.32
C LYS A 95 -26.96 15.77 -7.58
N GLN A 96 -25.67 15.92 -7.90
CA GLN A 96 -25.03 15.27 -9.02
C GLN A 96 -23.87 14.41 -8.56
N ARG A 97 -23.76 13.21 -9.11
CA ARG A 97 -22.61 12.31 -8.94
C ARG A 97 -21.90 12.16 -10.27
N LEU A 98 -20.61 12.41 -10.27
CA LEU A 98 -19.76 12.40 -11.45
C LEU A 98 -18.62 11.41 -11.24
N PRO A 99 -18.38 10.48 -12.18
CA PRO A 99 -17.27 9.55 -12.07
C PRO A 99 -15.94 10.28 -12.22
N VAL A 100 -14.96 9.87 -11.45
CA VAL A 100 -13.57 10.34 -11.53
C VAL A 100 -12.71 9.20 -12.02
N PHE A 101 -11.83 9.51 -12.97
CA PHE A 101 -10.93 8.53 -13.56
C PHE A 101 -9.47 8.91 -13.34
N PHE A 102 -8.63 7.90 -13.07
CA PHE A 102 -7.20 8.00 -13.28
C PHE A 102 -6.85 7.59 -14.71
N ASN A 103 -5.73 8.09 -15.20
CA ASN A 103 -5.08 7.47 -16.34
C ASN A 103 -4.26 6.27 -15.84
N SER A 104 -4.62 5.04 -16.23
CA SER A 104 -3.95 3.82 -15.78
C SER A 104 -2.46 3.82 -16.05
N HIS A 105 -1.99 4.46 -17.12
CA HIS A 105 -0.58 4.55 -17.48
C HIS A 105 0.28 5.31 -16.46
N PHE A 106 -0.32 6.22 -15.66
CA PHE A 106 0.36 6.89 -14.56
C PHE A 106 0.25 6.15 -13.24
N LEU A 107 -0.66 5.19 -13.12
CA LEU A 107 -0.89 4.43 -11.90
C LEU A 107 -0.10 3.12 -11.87
N ILE A 108 -0.16 2.36 -12.98
CA ILE A 108 0.45 1.04 -13.10
C ILE A 108 1.51 0.94 -14.20
N GLY A 109 1.81 2.02 -14.93
CA GLY A 109 2.77 2.10 -16.01
C GLY A 109 2.11 2.24 -17.38
N PRO A 110 2.85 2.56 -18.42
CA PRO A 110 4.31 2.75 -18.47
C PRO A 110 4.80 4.17 -18.11
N GLU A 111 3.94 5.19 -18.06
CA GLU A 111 4.35 6.59 -17.87
C GLU A 111 4.69 6.93 -16.42
N GLY A 112 3.95 6.36 -15.48
CA GLY A 112 4.16 6.45 -14.04
C GLY A 112 3.81 5.15 -13.35
N ALA A 113 4.29 4.94 -12.13
CA ALA A 113 3.93 3.78 -11.34
C ALA A 113 3.94 4.14 -9.86
N HIS A 114 3.45 3.19 -9.06
CA HIS A 114 3.37 3.23 -7.62
C HIS A 114 2.33 4.22 -7.08
N LEU A 115 1.61 3.74 -6.09
CA LEU A 115 0.58 4.47 -5.35
C LEU A 115 0.91 4.46 -3.87
N ASN A 116 0.83 5.63 -3.25
CA ASN A 116 0.91 5.78 -1.82
C ASN A 116 -0.42 6.28 -1.27
N ILE A 117 -1.01 5.57 -0.30
CA ILE A 117 -2.29 5.90 0.32
C ILE A 117 -2.06 6.19 1.79
N SER A 118 -2.29 7.43 2.24
CA SER A 118 -2.14 7.79 3.63
C SER A 118 -3.46 8.22 4.28
N GLY A 119 -3.59 7.98 5.58
CA GLY A 119 -4.77 8.42 6.35
C GLY A 119 -4.89 7.71 7.69
N ILE A 120 -5.65 8.31 8.61
CA ILE A 120 -5.84 7.80 9.97
C ILE A 120 -6.54 6.45 9.95
N SER A 121 -6.11 5.53 10.82
CA SER A 121 -6.75 4.24 11.03
C SER A 121 -8.14 4.37 11.66
N GLY A 122 -9.02 3.39 11.42
CA GLY A 122 -10.32 3.27 12.07
C GLY A 122 -11.53 3.46 11.16
N LEU A 123 -11.36 4.07 9.98
CA LEU A 123 -12.44 4.24 8.99
C LEU A 123 -12.30 3.29 7.79
N ALA A 124 -11.43 2.30 7.87
CA ALA A 124 -11.11 1.32 6.81
C ALA A 124 -10.83 1.93 5.41
N SER A 125 -10.62 3.24 5.33
CA SER A 125 -10.56 3.98 4.07
C SER A 125 -9.34 3.59 3.21
N LYS A 126 -8.18 3.37 3.82
CA LYS A 126 -6.93 3.07 3.09
C LYS A 126 -6.98 1.73 2.38
N THR A 127 -7.15 0.67 3.18
CA THR A 127 -7.20 -0.71 2.67
C THR A 127 -8.38 -0.90 1.72
N SER A 128 -9.56 -0.35 2.06
CA SER A 128 -10.75 -0.41 1.20
C SER A 128 -10.55 0.33 -0.12
N TYR A 129 -9.90 1.48 -0.10
CA TYR A 129 -9.61 2.23 -1.32
C TYR A 129 -8.58 1.52 -2.19
N ALA A 130 -7.53 0.95 -1.59
CA ALA A 130 -6.56 0.12 -2.31
C ALA A 130 -7.25 -1.09 -2.97
N MET A 131 -8.11 -1.80 -2.22
CA MET A 131 -8.89 -2.94 -2.75
C MET A 131 -9.80 -2.51 -3.90
N PHE A 132 -10.49 -1.37 -3.77
CA PHE A 132 -11.32 -0.81 -4.84
C PHE A 132 -10.50 -0.56 -6.12
N LEU A 133 -9.35 0.11 -6.00
CA LEU A 133 -8.50 0.39 -7.16
C LEU A 133 -7.93 -0.88 -7.79
N MET A 134 -7.46 -1.83 -6.97
CA MET A 134 -6.92 -3.11 -7.48
C MET A 134 -8.00 -3.94 -8.17
N LYS A 135 -9.24 -3.93 -7.64
CA LYS A 135 -10.37 -4.59 -8.31
C LYS A 135 -10.71 -3.90 -9.63
N ALA A 136 -10.72 -2.56 -9.66
CA ALA A 136 -10.91 -1.80 -10.89
C ALA A 136 -9.82 -2.12 -11.93
N ILE A 137 -8.55 -2.27 -11.49
CA ILE A 137 -7.44 -2.68 -12.37
C ILE A 137 -7.65 -4.11 -12.87
N GLN A 138 -8.06 -5.06 -12.02
CA GLN A 138 -8.35 -6.43 -12.43
C GLN A 138 -9.44 -6.48 -13.51
N ASP A 139 -10.54 -5.72 -13.33
CA ASP A 139 -11.63 -5.65 -14.29
C ASP A 139 -11.24 -4.94 -15.60
N TYR A 140 -10.38 -3.93 -15.50
CA TYR A 140 -9.83 -3.21 -16.64
C TYR A 140 -8.92 -4.12 -17.47
N ALA A 141 -7.94 -4.78 -16.82
CA ALA A 141 -7.01 -5.70 -17.48
C ALA A 141 -7.72 -6.92 -18.11
N ALA A 142 -8.83 -7.37 -17.53
CA ALA A 142 -9.63 -8.45 -18.11
C ALA A 142 -10.35 -8.04 -19.43
N LYS A 143 -10.56 -6.74 -19.64
CA LYS A 143 -11.18 -6.19 -20.86
C LYS A 143 -10.16 -5.79 -21.93
N ASP A 144 -8.93 -5.46 -21.52
CA ASP A 144 -7.84 -5.06 -22.42
C ASP A 144 -6.83 -6.22 -22.56
N GLU A 145 -6.84 -6.91 -23.71
CA GLU A 145 -5.93 -8.02 -23.98
C GLU A 145 -4.46 -7.60 -24.10
N LYS A 146 -4.17 -6.29 -24.14
CA LYS A 146 -2.84 -5.77 -24.41
C LYS A 146 -1.93 -5.71 -23.17
N GLU A 147 -2.50 -5.55 -21.98
CA GLU A 147 -1.73 -5.48 -20.74
C GLU A 147 -2.29 -6.48 -19.71
N SER A 148 -1.48 -7.43 -19.32
CA SER A 148 -1.82 -8.40 -18.29
C SER A 148 -1.31 -7.96 -16.92
N VAL A 149 -2.14 -8.11 -15.89
CA VAL A 149 -1.81 -7.72 -14.52
C VAL A 149 -2.01 -8.91 -13.59
N ALA A 150 -1.12 -9.06 -12.61
CA ALA A 150 -1.30 -9.96 -11.48
C ALA A 150 -1.13 -9.18 -10.16
N PHE A 151 -1.62 -9.76 -9.07
CA PHE A 151 -1.64 -9.08 -7.77
C PHE A 151 -1.01 -9.96 -6.69
N ILE A 152 -0.20 -9.35 -5.84
CA ILE A 152 0.33 -9.96 -4.62
C ILE A 152 -0.08 -9.05 -3.47
N MET A 153 -0.84 -9.58 -2.52
CA MET A 153 -1.38 -8.82 -1.40
C MET A 153 -0.88 -9.41 -0.09
N MET A 154 -0.19 -8.58 0.70
CA MET A 154 0.27 -8.99 2.03
C MET A 154 -0.82 -8.71 3.07
N ASN A 155 -1.40 -9.77 3.64
CA ASN A 155 -2.33 -9.63 4.76
C ASN A 155 -1.53 -9.48 6.05
N VAL A 156 -1.35 -8.24 6.49
CA VAL A 156 -0.53 -7.90 7.67
C VAL A 156 -1.37 -7.67 8.93
N LYS A 157 -2.70 -7.68 8.82
CA LYS A 157 -3.60 -7.35 9.93
C LYS A 157 -4.90 -8.15 9.89
N GLY A 158 -5.21 -8.84 10.97
CA GLY A 158 -6.47 -9.57 11.10
C GLY A 158 -6.76 -10.51 9.93
N THR A 159 -8.00 -10.51 9.47
CA THR A 159 -8.48 -11.31 8.33
C THR A 159 -8.98 -10.44 7.17
N ASP A 160 -8.54 -9.18 7.10
CA ASP A 160 -9.14 -8.18 6.22
C ASP A 160 -9.02 -8.56 4.74
N LEU A 161 -7.87 -9.10 4.32
CA LEU A 161 -7.66 -9.55 2.95
C LEU A 161 -8.03 -11.02 2.69
N LEU A 162 -8.38 -11.77 3.74
CA LEU A 162 -8.70 -13.20 3.62
C LEU A 162 -10.12 -13.48 3.12
N LYS A 163 -10.89 -12.44 2.73
CA LYS A 163 -12.28 -12.54 2.29
C LYS A 163 -12.56 -11.80 0.99
N ILE A 164 -11.53 -11.43 0.24
CA ILE A 164 -11.68 -10.64 -0.98
C ILE A 164 -12.34 -11.38 -2.14
N ASP A 165 -12.42 -12.70 -2.05
CA ASP A 165 -13.14 -13.61 -2.97
C ASP A 165 -14.62 -13.80 -2.62
N GLN A 166 -15.10 -13.18 -1.53
CA GLN A 166 -16.46 -13.36 -1.05
C GLN A 166 -17.38 -12.20 -1.48
N LYS A 167 -18.59 -12.55 -1.90
CA LYS A 167 -19.62 -11.55 -2.23
C LYS A 167 -20.14 -10.86 -0.98
N ASN A 168 -20.33 -9.53 -1.06
CA ASN A 168 -21.05 -8.81 -0.03
C ASN A 168 -22.52 -9.23 -0.02
N THR A 169 -23.00 -9.69 1.14
CA THR A 169 -24.39 -10.17 1.32
C THR A 169 -25.28 -9.20 2.10
N ARG A 170 -24.75 -8.06 2.54
CA ARG A 170 -25.49 -7.08 3.34
C ARG A 170 -26.43 -6.25 2.46
N LYS A 171 -27.72 -6.58 2.49
CA LYS A 171 -28.74 -6.00 1.61
C LYS A 171 -28.83 -4.47 1.64
N ASP A 172 -28.62 -3.85 2.81
CA ASP A 172 -28.73 -2.40 2.96
C ASP A 172 -27.51 -1.68 2.33
N GLU A 173 -26.32 -2.26 2.46
CA GLU A 173 -25.11 -1.76 1.80
C GLU A 173 -25.22 -1.92 0.28
N LEU A 174 -25.74 -3.06 -0.20
CA LEU A 174 -25.92 -3.34 -1.64
C LEU A 174 -26.77 -2.29 -2.34
N LYS A 175 -27.87 -1.83 -1.71
CA LYS A 175 -28.74 -0.78 -2.26
C LYS A 175 -28.03 0.55 -2.46
N GLN A 176 -27.06 0.87 -1.60
CA GLN A 176 -26.31 2.13 -1.65
C GLN A 176 -25.11 2.05 -2.61
N ILE A 177 -24.44 0.92 -2.64
CA ILE A 177 -23.17 0.74 -3.35
C ILE A 177 -23.40 0.40 -4.83
N LYS A 178 -24.37 -0.43 -5.16
CA LYS A 178 -24.63 -0.87 -6.53
C LYS A 178 -24.78 0.29 -7.53
N PRO A 179 -25.58 1.34 -7.24
CA PRO A 179 -25.69 2.50 -8.15
C PRO A 179 -24.35 3.24 -8.38
N ILE A 180 -23.40 3.14 -7.43
CA ILE A 180 -22.08 3.73 -7.57
C ILE A 180 -21.23 2.88 -8.53
N TYR A 181 -21.29 1.56 -8.41
CA TYR A 181 -20.61 0.65 -9.35
C TYR A 181 -21.15 0.81 -10.77
N ASP A 182 -22.49 0.92 -10.93
CA ASP A 182 -23.12 1.20 -12.21
C ASP A 182 -22.64 2.54 -12.80
N LEU A 183 -22.52 3.59 -11.98
CA LEU A 183 -21.97 4.91 -12.37
C LEU A 183 -20.52 4.82 -12.85
N LEU A 184 -19.72 3.95 -12.24
CA LEU A 184 -18.30 3.77 -12.52
C LEU A 184 -18.04 2.72 -13.62
N GLU A 185 -19.08 2.09 -14.15
CA GLU A 185 -19.01 1.02 -15.16
C GLU A 185 -18.17 -0.19 -14.69
N LEU A 186 -18.22 -0.48 -13.38
CA LEU A 186 -17.52 -1.59 -12.75
C LEU A 186 -18.48 -2.76 -12.46
N GLU A 187 -17.96 -3.97 -12.56
CA GLU A 187 -18.67 -5.17 -12.11
C GLU A 187 -18.74 -5.20 -10.59
N PHE A 188 -19.95 -5.43 -10.04
CA PHE A 188 -20.13 -5.62 -8.60
C PHE A 188 -19.88 -7.08 -8.22
N GLU A 189 -18.67 -7.55 -8.44
CA GLU A 189 -18.22 -8.91 -8.16
C GLU A 189 -16.92 -8.88 -7.33
N PRO A 190 -16.63 -9.91 -6.50
CA PRO A 190 -15.39 -10.00 -5.75
C PRO A 190 -14.18 -10.22 -6.68
N PHE A 191 -12.99 -10.26 -6.09
CA PHE A 191 -11.79 -10.64 -6.82
C PHE A 191 -11.92 -12.05 -7.41
N LYS A 192 -11.41 -12.24 -8.61
CA LYS A 192 -11.36 -13.53 -9.32
C LYS A 192 -9.95 -14.12 -9.19
N GLN A 193 -9.82 -15.44 -9.37
CA GLN A 193 -8.56 -16.17 -9.37
C GLN A 193 -7.70 -15.93 -8.09
N VAL A 194 -8.36 -15.91 -6.93
CA VAL A 194 -7.69 -15.67 -5.64
C VAL A 194 -7.13 -16.98 -5.08
N LYS A 195 -5.86 -16.95 -4.70
CA LYS A 195 -5.18 -18.04 -4.02
C LYS A 195 -4.54 -17.54 -2.71
N TYR A 196 -4.80 -18.24 -1.62
CA TYR A 196 -4.34 -17.89 -0.30
C TYR A 196 -3.09 -18.69 0.10
N PHE A 197 -2.15 -18.02 0.76
CA PHE A 197 -0.93 -18.65 1.26
C PHE A 197 -0.81 -18.41 2.75
N TYR A 198 -0.95 -19.48 3.53
CA TYR A 198 -0.87 -19.44 4.97
C TYR A 198 0.50 -19.91 5.47
N PRO A 199 1.04 -19.33 6.57
CA PRO A 199 2.26 -19.84 7.18
C PRO A 199 2.02 -21.28 7.67
N TYR A 200 2.98 -22.15 7.43
CA TYR A 200 2.83 -23.54 7.87
C TYR A 200 2.84 -23.64 9.38
N SER A 201 1.85 -24.32 9.93
CA SER A 201 1.82 -24.83 11.28
C SER A 201 1.10 -26.20 11.32
N LYS A 202 1.45 -27.04 12.30
CA LYS A 202 0.87 -28.39 12.43
C LYS A 202 -0.63 -28.35 12.70
N ASP A 203 -1.09 -27.32 13.40
CA ASP A 203 -2.48 -27.10 13.80
C ASP A 203 -3.23 -26.14 12.85
N LEU A 204 -2.62 -25.75 11.74
CA LEU A 204 -3.11 -24.81 10.72
C LEU A 204 -3.32 -23.36 11.21
N THR A 205 -3.44 -23.11 12.50
CA THR A 205 -3.92 -21.82 13.06
C THR A 205 -2.92 -21.08 13.95
N SER A 206 -1.77 -21.68 14.28
CA SER A 206 -0.77 -21.04 15.14
C SER A 206 -0.32 -19.69 14.62
N TYR A 207 -0.19 -19.54 13.30
CA TYR A 207 0.38 -18.36 12.64
C TYR A 207 -0.62 -17.59 11.77
N THR A 208 -1.92 -17.86 11.90
CA THR A 208 -2.98 -17.13 11.18
C THR A 208 -4.16 -16.83 12.10
N TYR A 209 -4.93 -15.78 11.78
CA TYR A 209 -6.21 -15.48 12.43
C TYR A 209 -7.40 -16.18 11.75
N GLU A 210 -7.16 -16.85 10.61
CA GLU A 210 -8.23 -17.59 9.92
C GLU A 210 -8.59 -18.86 10.70
N LYS A 211 -9.82 -19.33 10.51
CA LYS A 211 -10.34 -20.53 11.18
C LYS A 211 -9.89 -21.80 10.46
N GLU A 212 -9.66 -22.84 11.25
CA GLU A 212 -9.18 -24.13 10.76
C GLU A 212 -10.08 -24.75 9.68
N ASP A 213 -11.40 -24.70 9.88
CA ASP A 213 -12.38 -25.22 8.94
C ASP A 213 -12.34 -24.50 7.57
N ILE A 214 -12.16 -23.18 7.59
CA ILE A 214 -12.03 -22.37 6.38
C ILE A 214 -10.73 -22.71 5.64
N ILE A 215 -9.60 -22.81 6.38
CA ILE A 215 -8.31 -23.17 5.78
C ILE A 215 -8.38 -24.54 5.13
N LYS A 216 -8.93 -25.56 5.83
CA LYS A 216 -9.10 -26.91 5.28
C LYS A 216 -9.95 -26.92 4.01
N THR A 217 -11.10 -26.27 4.05
CA THR A 217 -11.99 -26.15 2.88
C THR A 217 -11.28 -25.51 1.67
N ARG A 218 -10.51 -24.46 1.90
CA ARG A 218 -9.75 -23.78 0.83
C ARG A 218 -8.61 -24.63 0.27
N ILE A 219 -7.91 -25.37 1.14
CA ILE A 219 -6.85 -26.31 0.70
C ILE A 219 -7.45 -27.44 -0.14
N GLU A 220 -8.55 -28.04 0.31
CA GLU A 220 -9.26 -29.10 -0.41
C GLU A 220 -9.80 -28.61 -1.77
N ALA A 221 -10.25 -27.37 -1.85
CA ALA A 221 -10.67 -26.72 -3.10
C ALA A 221 -9.50 -26.31 -4.01
N GLY A 222 -8.25 -26.43 -3.57
CA GLY A 222 -7.07 -25.97 -4.32
C GLY A 222 -6.83 -24.46 -4.31
N ASN A 223 -7.61 -23.71 -3.51
CA ASN A 223 -7.57 -22.26 -3.42
C ASN A 223 -6.64 -21.75 -2.31
N ALA A 224 -6.01 -22.66 -1.54
CA ALA A 224 -5.03 -22.29 -0.53
C ALA A 224 -3.89 -23.29 -0.44
N LEU A 225 -2.72 -22.79 -0.02
CA LEU A 225 -1.52 -23.58 0.26
C LEU A 225 -0.88 -23.09 1.55
N GLN A 226 -0.09 -23.96 2.20
CA GLN A 226 0.77 -23.55 3.30
C GLN A 226 2.21 -23.39 2.82
N TYR A 227 2.83 -22.27 3.14
CA TYR A 227 4.22 -22.02 2.76
C TYR A 227 5.20 -22.36 3.87
N LYS A 228 6.38 -22.81 3.44
CA LYS A 228 7.48 -23.27 4.29
C LYS A 228 8.81 -22.72 3.79
N TYR A 229 9.76 -22.68 4.71
CA TYR A 229 11.15 -22.33 4.42
C TYR A 229 12.07 -23.51 4.69
N LEU A 230 12.84 -23.88 3.71
CA LEU A 230 13.86 -24.93 3.75
C LEU A 230 15.25 -24.30 3.83
N PHE A 231 16.27 -25.15 3.97
CA PHE A 231 17.68 -24.76 3.97
C PHE A 231 18.47 -25.71 3.05
N GLU A 232 17.92 -25.99 1.87
CA GLU A 232 18.39 -27.03 0.97
C GLU A 232 19.20 -26.48 -0.19
N THR A 233 18.78 -25.35 -0.75
CA THR A 233 19.40 -24.73 -1.90
C THR A 233 20.17 -23.46 -1.53
N ASP A 234 21.01 -22.96 -2.45
CA ASP A 234 21.74 -21.72 -2.24
C ASP A 234 20.78 -20.53 -2.12
N GLU A 235 19.67 -20.52 -2.89
CA GLU A 235 18.65 -19.48 -2.77
C GLU A 235 17.92 -19.54 -1.40
N ASP A 236 17.78 -20.73 -0.77
CA ASP A 236 17.26 -20.84 0.60
C ASP A 236 18.21 -20.14 1.59
N LYS A 237 19.52 -20.32 1.41
CA LYS A 237 20.57 -19.73 2.27
C LYS A 237 20.69 -18.22 2.08
N GLU A 238 20.49 -17.71 0.86
CA GLU A 238 20.50 -16.29 0.56
C GLU A 238 19.43 -15.50 1.32
N CYS A 239 18.33 -16.15 1.75
CA CYS A 239 17.29 -15.51 2.54
C CYS A 239 17.69 -15.27 4.02
N LEU A 240 18.85 -15.77 4.48
CA LEU A 240 19.28 -15.58 5.87
C LEU A 240 19.40 -14.10 6.29
N ASP A 241 19.79 -13.22 5.38
CA ASP A 241 19.91 -11.77 5.62
C ASP A 241 18.58 -11.14 6.05
N LEU A 242 17.47 -11.66 5.54
CA LEU A 242 16.12 -11.15 5.84
C LEU A 242 15.73 -11.38 7.31
N LEU A 243 16.27 -12.40 7.97
CA LEU A 243 16.05 -12.63 9.42
C LEU A 243 16.67 -11.53 10.30
N PHE A 244 17.57 -10.73 9.74
CA PHE A 244 18.27 -9.66 10.43
C PHE A 244 17.94 -8.28 9.88
N ALA A 245 16.92 -8.15 9.05
CA ALA A 245 16.59 -6.93 8.33
C ALA A 245 16.35 -5.70 9.25
N ASN A 246 15.90 -5.93 10.48
CA ASN A 246 15.65 -4.89 11.49
C ASN A 246 16.80 -4.75 12.50
N VAL A 247 17.94 -5.41 12.25
CA VAL A 247 19.10 -5.35 13.15
C VAL A 247 20.09 -4.31 12.62
N ASP A 248 20.40 -3.32 13.45
CA ASP A 248 21.46 -2.38 13.14
C ASP A 248 22.84 -3.07 13.23
N ASP A 249 23.57 -3.06 12.11
CA ASP A 249 24.87 -3.70 11.96
C ASP A 249 25.92 -2.72 11.39
N PRO A 250 26.29 -1.70 12.16
CA PRO A 250 27.15 -0.60 11.68
C PRO A 250 28.55 -1.04 11.27
N ASN A 251 28.97 -2.25 11.62
CA ASN A 251 30.29 -2.81 11.28
C ASN A 251 30.19 -3.97 10.27
N ASP A 252 29.06 -4.17 9.62
CA ASP A 252 28.79 -5.22 8.63
C ASP A 252 29.18 -6.64 9.14
N THR A 253 29.08 -6.84 10.46
CA THR A 253 29.47 -8.09 11.11
C THR A 253 28.51 -9.23 10.76
N ILE A 254 27.20 -8.94 10.75
CA ILE A 254 26.17 -9.91 10.40
C ILE A 254 26.30 -10.26 8.93
N GLU A 255 26.46 -9.25 8.07
CA GLU A 255 26.67 -9.44 6.64
C GLU A 255 27.90 -10.30 6.35
N SER A 256 29.03 -10.03 7.02
CA SER A 256 30.25 -10.84 6.90
C SER A 256 30.03 -12.30 7.30
N ILE A 257 29.25 -12.56 8.35
CA ILE A 257 28.91 -13.93 8.77
C ILE A 257 28.02 -14.61 7.72
N ILE A 258 27.02 -13.92 7.22
CA ILE A 258 26.10 -14.46 6.19
C ILE A 258 26.89 -14.78 4.93
N ASN A 259 27.75 -13.89 4.45
CA ASN A 259 28.61 -14.13 3.29
C ASN A 259 29.54 -15.32 3.49
N PHE A 260 30.08 -15.50 4.71
CA PHE A 260 30.89 -16.69 5.05
C PHE A 260 30.06 -17.99 4.99
N ILE A 261 28.81 -17.98 5.46
CA ILE A 261 27.89 -19.13 5.41
C ILE A 261 27.53 -19.46 3.96
N ILE A 262 27.10 -18.46 3.17
CA ILE A 262 26.67 -18.63 1.76
C ILE A 262 27.84 -19.14 0.90
N SER A 263 29.06 -18.67 1.15
CA SER A 263 30.26 -19.14 0.45
C SER A 263 30.72 -20.54 0.89
N ASN A 264 29.91 -21.25 1.68
CA ASN A 264 30.23 -22.58 2.23
C ASN A 264 31.53 -22.61 3.05
N GLY A 265 31.80 -21.51 3.78
CA GLY A 265 32.98 -21.37 4.61
C GLY A 265 32.96 -22.32 5.83
N GLY A 266 34.13 -22.81 6.20
CA GLY A 266 34.31 -23.63 7.40
C GLY A 266 33.45 -24.91 7.40
N GLY A 267 32.66 -25.09 8.47
CA GLY A 267 31.80 -26.25 8.65
C GLY A 267 30.41 -26.11 7.99
N PHE A 268 30.15 -25.04 7.23
CA PHE A 268 28.84 -24.84 6.58
C PHE A 268 28.72 -25.49 5.19
N SER A 269 29.79 -26.06 4.67
CA SER A 269 29.75 -26.82 3.42
C SER A 269 28.89 -28.09 3.55
N GLY A 270 27.96 -28.28 2.62
CA GLY A 270 27.09 -29.46 2.57
C GLY A 270 25.98 -29.49 3.63
N ILE A 271 25.70 -28.37 4.30
CA ILE A 271 24.55 -28.25 5.19
C ILE A 271 23.30 -27.99 4.36
N GLU A 272 22.29 -28.86 4.51
CA GLU A 272 21.03 -28.84 3.78
C GLU A 272 19.79 -28.83 4.70
N THR A 273 20.00 -28.80 6.03
CA THR A 273 18.90 -28.79 7.00
C THR A 273 19.06 -27.68 8.04
N TRP A 274 17.93 -27.20 8.58
CA TRP A 274 17.94 -26.20 9.65
C TRP A 274 18.57 -26.75 10.93
N GLU A 275 18.41 -28.05 11.23
CA GLU A 275 19.02 -28.68 12.39
C GLU A 275 20.55 -28.70 12.28
N ASP A 276 21.09 -29.09 11.13
CA ASP A 276 22.54 -29.13 10.91
C ASP A 276 23.12 -27.72 10.92
N PHE A 277 22.40 -26.76 10.30
CA PHE A 277 22.78 -25.35 10.35
C PHE A 277 22.88 -24.81 11.78
N LYS A 278 21.87 -25.07 12.63
CA LYS A 278 21.90 -24.66 14.03
C LYS A 278 23.03 -25.34 14.81
N SER A 279 23.27 -26.60 14.54
CA SER A 279 24.34 -27.37 15.18
C SER A 279 25.70 -26.81 14.85
N GLU A 280 25.95 -26.50 13.57
CA GLU A 280 27.19 -25.89 13.13
C GLU A 280 27.36 -24.48 13.68
N LEU A 281 26.29 -23.67 13.61
CA LEU A 281 26.28 -22.32 14.18
C LEU A 281 26.61 -22.31 15.68
N TYR A 282 26.07 -23.30 16.44
CA TYR A 282 26.41 -23.45 17.86
C TYR A 282 27.90 -23.82 18.06
N LYS A 283 28.47 -24.70 17.24
CA LYS A 283 29.91 -25.05 17.29
C LYS A 283 30.79 -23.82 17.12
N GLN A 284 30.43 -22.89 16.21
CA GLN A 284 31.17 -21.63 16.01
C GLN A 284 31.17 -20.75 17.26
N THR A 285 30.15 -20.83 18.12
CA THR A 285 30.08 -20.08 19.38
C THR A 285 30.99 -20.64 20.48
N GLN A 286 31.41 -21.93 20.40
CA GLN A 286 32.15 -22.65 21.44
C GLN A 286 33.66 -22.65 21.24
N SER A 287 34.16 -22.34 20.05
CA SER A 287 35.53 -22.61 19.69
C SER A 287 36.40 -21.34 19.65
N ASP A 288 37.38 -21.25 20.55
CA ASP A 288 38.53 -20.35 20.39
C ASP A 288 39.41 -20.68 19.16
N LYS A 289 39.20 -21.91 18.58
CA LYS A 289 39.87 -22.41 17.37
C LYS A 289 39.10 -22.12 16.09
N ALA A 290 37.88 -21.64 16.17
CA ALA A 290 37.08 -21.20 15.01
C ALA A 290 37.79 -20.14 14.19
N SER A 291 38.68 -19.38 14.82
CA SER A 291 39.54 -18.38 14.18
C SER A 291 40.57 -18.92 13.19
N LYS A 292 40.70 -20.27 13.02
CA LYS A 292 41.64 -20.83 12.04
C LYS A 292 41.08 -20.99 10.64
N ALA A 293 39.75 -21.10 10.50
CA ALA A 293 39.08 -21.21 9.19
C ALA A 293 38.66 -19.85 8.61
N GLY A 294 38.46 -18.84 9.46
CA GLY A 294 38.19 -17.47 9.04
C GLY A 294 38.84 -16.52 10.04
N LYS A 295 40.03 -16.01 9.74
CA LYS A 295 40.82 -15.14 10.63
C LYS A 295 40.12 -13.82 11.00
N GLU A 296 38.95 -13.53 10.44
CA GLU A 296 38.30 -12.22 10.48
C GLU A 296 37.06 -12.18 11.36
N ILE A 297 36.40 -13.32 11.68
CA ILE A 297 35.17 -13.35 12.45
C ILE A 297 35.43 -13.84 13.88
N SER A 298 35.18 -12.97 14.85
CA SER A 298 35.39 -13.28 16.26
C SER A 298 34.31 -14.22 16.85
N VAL A 299 34.67 -15.01 17.88
CA VAL A 299 33.70 -15.84 18.63
C VAL A 299 32.55 -14.98 19.22
N MET A 300 32.84 -13.74 19.60
CA MET A 300 31.83 -12.81 20.10
C MET A 300 30.82 -12.44 19.02
N SER A 301 31.25 -12.26 17.78
CA SER A 301 30.39 -12.03 16.62
C SER A 301 29.48 -13.22 16.36
N TRP A 302 30.02 -14.43 16.38
CA TRP A 302 29.23 -15.66 16.26
C TRP A 302 28.20 -15.83 17.37
N ARG A 303 28.53 -15.48 18.61
CA ARG A 303 27.60 -15.49 19.74
C ARG A 303 26.49 -14.45 19.57
N LYS A 304 26.81 -13.23 19.07
CA LYS A 304 25.79 -12.22 18.73
C LYS A 304 24.85 -12.76 17.66
N PHE A 305 25.40 -13.26 16.55
CA PHE A 305 24.65 -13.83 15.43
C PHE A 305 23.74 -14.97 15.88
N TYR A 306 24.26 -15.94 16.63
CA TYR A 306 23.49 -17.07 17.15
C TYR A 306 22.30 -16.65 18.02
N ARG A 307 22.48 -15.66 18.89
CA ARG A 307 21.37 -15.14 19.72
C ARG A 307 20.30 -14.49 18.88
N LEU A 308 20.67 -13.67 17.91
CA LEU A 308 19.73 -12.99 17.02
C LEU A 308 18.97 -14.00 16.15
N PHE A 309 19.69 -14.95 15.56
CA PHE A 309 19.10 -16.03 14.78
C PHE A 309 18.09 -16.83 15.61
N ASN A 310 18.46 -17.30 16.81
CA ASN A 310 17.55 -18.06 17.64
C ASN A 310 16.31 -17.25 18.06
N LYS A 311 16.45 -15.95 18.30
CA LYS A 311 15.32 -15.08 18.65
C LYS A 311 14.28 -15.07 17.52
N SER A 312 14.69 -14.88 16.28
CA SER A 312 13.80 -14.86 15.11
C SER A 312 13.28 -16.26 14.77
N TYR A 313 14.16 -17.26 14.76
CA TYR A 313 13.82 -18.66 14.43
C TYR A 313 12.76 -19.26 15.37
N GLN A 314 12.88 -19.07 16.69
CA GLN A 314 11.98 -19.68 17.67
C GLN A 314 10.54 -19.19 17.54
N LYS A 315 10.34 -17.96 17.13
CA LYS A 315 9.01 -17.35 17.01
C LYS A 315 8.15 -17.98 15.90
N CYS A 316 8.80 -18.42 14.82
CA CYS A 316 8.13 -19.03 13.66
C CYS A 316 8.72 -20.41 13.30
N GLN A 317 9.21 -21.14 14.33
CA GLN A 317 9.96 -22.40 14.15
C GLN A 317 9.24 -23.42 13.26
N GLN A 318 7.91 -23.51 13.28
CA GLN A 318 7.19 -24.49 12.48
C GLN A 318 7.24 -24.21 10.98
N MET A 319 7.51 -22.96 10.57
CA MET A 319 7.67 -22.61 9.17
C MET A 319 9.00 -23.10 8.59
N PHE A 320 10.03 -23.22 9.44
CA PHE A 320 11.36 -23.70 9.08
C PHE A 320 11.41 -25.23 9.16
N THR A 321 11.39 -25.88 8.03
CA THR A 321 11.28 -27.34 7.94
C THR A 321 12.37 -27.89 7.01
N ASN A 322 12.67 -29.19 7.16
CA ASN A 322 13.64 -29.86 6.28
C ASN A 322 12.98 -30.54 5.08
N LYS A 323 11.65 -30.50 4.96
CA LYS A 323 10.90 -31.12 3.85
C LYS A 323 9.64 -30.29 3.55
N LEU A 324 9.30 -30.15 2.28
CA LEU A 324 8.05 -29.50 1.88
C LEU A 324 6.83 -30.29 2.34
N GLY A 325 6.77 -31.61 2.12
CA GLY A 325 5.73 -32.48 2.67
C GLY A 325 4.31 -31.93 2.59
N GLY A 326 3.87 -31.50 1.42
CA GLY A 326 2.54 -30.90 1.22
C GLY A 326 2.49 -29.35 1.38
N GLY A 327 3.58 -28.72 1.82
CA GLY A 327 3.75 -27.26 1.76
C GLY A 327 4.44 -26.81 0.48
N VAL A 328 4.62 -25.51 0.32
CA VAL A 328 5.26 -24.91 -0.85
C VAL A 328 6.31 -23.86 -0.45
N ARG A 329 7.27 -23.59 -1.32
CA ARG A 329 8.08 -22.37 -1.27
C ARG A 329 7.32 -21.23 -1.94
N LEU A 330 7.25 -20.07 -1.30
CA LEU A 330 6.54 -18.90 -1.88
C LEU A 330 7.18 -18.47 -3.20
N ARG A 331 8.49 -18.45 -3.30
CA ARG A 331 9.20 -18.07 -4.53
C ARG A 331 8.81 -18.96 -5.72
N ASP A 332 8.64 -20.30 -5.50
CA ASP A 332 8.23 -21.22 -6.57
C ASP A 332 6.79 -20.96 -7.03
N GLN A 333 5.93 -20.47 -6.14
CA GLN A 333 4.56 -20.09 -6.48
C GLN A 333 4.52 -18.74 -7.18
N ILE A 334 5.32 -17.78 -6.75
CA ILE A 334 5.47 -16.47 -7.40
C ILE A 334 6.04 -16.64 -8.81
N ALA A 335 7.02 -17.53 -8.98
CA ALA A 335 7.55 -17.86 -10.30
C ALA A 335 6.49 -18.44 -11.27
N LYS A 336 5.37 -18.93 -10.77
CA LYS A 336 4.25 -19.49 -11.56
C LYS A 336 3.06 -18.55 -11.69
N ILE A 337 3.14 -17.32 -11.15
CA ILE A 337 2.03 -16.37 -11.20
C ILE A 337 1.57 -16.11 -12.62
N GLY A 338 0.28 -16.19 -12.87
CA GLY A 338 -0.34 -16.02 -14.18
C GLY A 338 -1.07 -14.68 -14.32
N LYS A 339 -1.60 -14.47 -15.52
CA LYS A 339 -2.42 -13.28 -15.82
C LYS A 339 -3.68 -13.27 -14.97
N ASN A 340 -3.99 -12.13 -14.37
CA ASN A 340 -5.13 -11.89 -13.47
C ASN A 340 -5.12 -12.68 -12.15
N ASP A 341 -4.05 -13.42 -11.85
CA ASP A 341 -3.92 -14.10 -10.57
C ASP A 341 -3.85 -13.11 -9.41
N VAL A 342 -4.46 -13.49 -8.30
CA VAL A 342 -4.40 -12.75 -7.04
C VAL A 342 -3.84 -13.67 -5.96
N MET A 343 -2.63 -13.40 -5.51
CA MET A 343 -1.99 -14.12 -4.43
C MET A 343 -2.15 -13.33 -3.12
N VAL A 344 -2.81 -13.90 -2.13
CA VAL A 344 -2.93 -13.32 -0.79
C VAL A 344 -2.02 -14.08 0.16
N ILE A 345 -1.00 -13.42 0.68
CA ILE A 345 -0.01 -14.01 1.58
C ILE A 345 -0.30 -13.54 2.99
N ASP A 346 -0.68 -14.47 3.86
CA ASP A 346 -1.03 -14.16 5.24
C ASP A 346 0.22 -14.15 6.11
N VAL A 347 0.43 -13.02 6.79
CA VAL A 347 1.51 -12.81 7.78
C VAL A 347 0.98 -12.14 9.04
N ALA A 348 -0.34 -11.94 9.14
CA ALA A 348 -0.96 -11.07 10.14
C ALA A 348 -0.68 -11.50 11.59
N LYS A 349 -0.51 -12.79 11.86
CA LYS A 349 -0.27 -13.31 13.21
C LYS A 349 1.21 -13.61 13.48
N LEU A 350 2.07 -13.41 12.50
CA LEU A 350 3.51 -13.49 12.69
C LEU A 350 4.00 -12.25 13.46
N ASP A 351 5.11 -12.39 14.16
CA ASP A 351 5.81 -11.24 14.74
C ASP A 351 6.48 -10.39 13.65
N GLU A 352 6.90 -9.19 14.01
CA GLU A 352 7.40 -8.19 13.07
C GLU A 352 8.64 -8.66 12.28
N GLU A 353 9.57 -9.37 12.95
CA GLU A 353 10.76 -9.90 12.28
C GLU A 353 10.38 -10.98 11.25
N SER A 354 9.45 -11.88 11.62
CA SER A 354 8.96 -12.93 10.71
C SER A 354 8.11 -12.37 9.57
N GLN A 355 7.30 -11.33 9.82
CA GLN A 355 6.60 -10.61 8.76
C GLN A 355 7.60 -10.00 7.76
N GLY A 356 8.64 -9.34 8.27
CA GLY A 356 9.69 -8.76 7.44
C GLY A 356 10.44 -9.80 6.60
N PHE A 357 10.74 -10.95 7.19
CA PHE A 357 11.38 -12.07 6.49
C PHE A 357 10.54 -12.57 5.30
N VAL A 358 9.25 -12.88 5.54
CA VAL A 358 8.35 -13.34 4.47
C VAL A 358 8.18 -12.27 3.41
N PHE A 359 8.03 -11.02 3.83
CA PHE A 359 7.89 -9.89 2.91
C PHE A 359 9.13 -9.73 2.01
N GLY A 360 10.33 -9.76 2.59
CA GLY A 360 11.58 -9.66 1.83
C GLY A 360 11.76 -10.80 0.82
N ASP A 361 11.41 -12.04 1.20
CA ASP A 361 11.42 -13.19 0.30
C ASP A 361 10.49 -13.02 -0.89
N VAL A 362 9.25 -12.55 -0.64
CA VAL A 362 8.27 -12.26 -1.69
C VAL A 362 8.78 -11.19 -2.65
N MET A 363 9.31 -10.09 -2.12
CA MET A 363 9.84 -8.99 -2.93
C MET A 363 11.01 -9.44 -3.80
N ARG A 364 11.93 -10.23 -3.24
CA ARG A 364 13.07 -10.82 -3.96
C ARG A 364 12.60 -11.76 -5.07
N ALA A 365 11.62 -12.61 -4.77
CA ALA A 365 11.06 -13.54 -5.75
C ALA A 365 10.40 -12.81 -6.93
N VAL A 366 9.63 -11.75 -6.68
CA VAL A 366 9.02 -10.93 -7.75
C VAL A 366 10.08 -10.24 -8.59
N TYR A 367 11.10 -9.69 -7.95
CA TYR A 367 12.19 -8.99 -8.63
C TYR A 367 12.95 -9.94 -9.53
N ASN A 368 13.32 -11.14 -9.04
CA ASN A 368 14.01 -12.16 -9.81
C ASN A 368 13.17 -12.67 -10.99
N LEU A 369 11.86 -12.89 -10.79
CA LEU A 369 10.94 -13.26 -11.87
C LEU A 369 10.95 -12.21 -12.99
N LYS A 370 10.89 -10.95 -12.65
CA LYS A 370 10.81 -9.85 -13.63
C LYS A 370 12.16 -9.51 -14.27
N LEU A 371 13.27 -9.90 -13.66
CA LEU A 371 14.61 -9.83 -14.26
C LEU A 371 14.89 -10.97 -15.27
N GLY A 372 13.99 -11.95 -15.38
CA GLY A 372 14.21 -13.12 -16.25
C GLY A 372 15.18 -14.15 -15.65
N SER A 373 15.37 -14.14 -14.32
CA SER A 373 16.20 -15.13 -13.61
C SER A 373 15.48 -16.48 -13.40
N THR A 374 14.42 -16.73 -14.16
CA THR A 374 13.64 -17.98 -14.10
C THR A 374 13.60 -18.63 -15.50
N ASP A 375 13.46 -19.95 -15.56
CA ASP A 375 13.34 -20.71 -16.83
C ASP A 375 12.00 -20.50 -17.56
N ARG A 376 11.18 -19.53 -17.10
CA ARG A 376 9.86 -19.28 -17.64
C ARG A 376 9.91 -18.45 -18.91
N VAL A 377 9.05 -18.78 -19.88
CA VAL A 377 8.92 -18.02 -21.12
C VAL A 377 8.30 -16.65 -20.83
N ASP A 378 8.89 -15.58 -21.32
CA ASP A 378 8.45 -14.19 -21.07
C ASP A 378 6.97 -13.93 -21.40
N SER A 379 6.42 -14.58 -22.43
CA SER A 379 5.01 -14.43 -22.83
C SER A 379 4.00 -14.88 -21.79
N ASP A 380 4.40 -15.70 -20.84
CA ASP A 380 3.54 -16.24 -19.79
C ASP A 380 3.61 -15.43 -18.48
N ILE A 381 4.60 -14.54 -18.38
CA ILE A 381 4.78 -13.67 -17.23
C ILE A 381 3.84 -12.48 -17.37
N PRO A 382 3.04 -12.09 -16.33
CA PRO A 382 2.22 -10.90 -16.39
C PRO A 382 3.04 -9.64 -16.69
N ASP A 383 2.55 -8.75 -17.56
CA ASP A 383 3.22 -7.49 -17.90
C ASP A 383 3.44 -6.64 -16.64
N ARG A 384 2.45 -6.64 -15.74
CA ARG A 384 2.49 -5.91 -14.48
C ARG A 384 2.22 -6.83 -13.30
N ILE A 385 2.96 -6.65 -12.23
CA ILE A 385 2.70 -7.28 -10.93
C ILE A 385 2.48 -6.16 -9.91
N VAL A 386 1.27 -6.03 -9.41
CA VAL A 386 0.91 -5.05 -8.38
C VAL A 386 1.08 -5.69 -7.01
N ILE A 387 1.95 -5.12 -6.19
CA ILE A 387 2.20 -5.57 -4.82
C ILE A 387 1.52 -4.59 -3.87
N PHE A 388 0.59 -5.07 -3.08
CA PHE A 388 -0.09 -4.28 -2.04
C PHE A 388 0.49 -4.56 -0.67
N ILE A 389 0.84 -3.49 0.04
CA ILE A 389 1.39 -3.52 1.39
C ILE A 389 0.59 -2.55 2.26
N ASP A 390 -0.16 -3.09 3.21
CA ASP A 390 -0.71 -2.28 4.29
C ASP A 390 0.39 -2.06 5.35
N GLU A 391 0.38 -0.90 5.99
CA GLU A 391 1.41 -0.48 6.96
C GLU A 391 2.84 -0.46 6.36
N LEU A 392 2.99 0.16 5.18
CA LEU A 392 4.28 0.30 4.48
C LEU A 392 5.38 0.90 5.36
N ASN A 393 5.03 1.73 6.33
CA ASN A 393 5.96 2.31 7.31
C ASN A 393 6.74 1.28 8.12
N LYS A 394 6.25 0.05 8.29
CA LYS A 394 7.00 -1.04 8.95
C LYS A 394 8.29 -1.40 8.22
N TYR A 395 8.28 -1.29 6.90
CA TYR A 395 9.37 -1.75 6.02
C TYR A 395 10.17 -0.61 5.39
N ALA A 396 9.55 0.54 5.24
CA ALA A 396 10.12 1.70 4.56
C ALA A 396 10.01 2.98 5.40
N SER A 397 10.11 2.88 6.72
CA SER A 397 10.16 4.05 7.60
C SER A 397 11.51 4.76 7.50
N THR A 398 11.53 6.04 7.90
CA THR A 398 12.76 6.83 8.08
C THR A 398 13.68 6.26 9.15
N ASP A 399 13.14 5.44 10.07
CA ASP A 399 13.86 4.88 11.22
C ASP A 399 14.39 3.46 10.95
N VAL A 400 14.06 2.85 9.80
CA VAL A 400 14.59 1.54 9.40
C VAL A 400 16.10 1.66 9.17
N PRO A 401 16.92 0.69 9.65
CA PRO A 401 18.36 0.70 9.42
C PRO A 401 18.69 0.87 7.93
N LYS A 402 19.66 1.73 7.62
CA LYS A 402 20.07 1.97 6.23
C LYS A 402 20.63 0.72 5.55
N SER A 403 21.17 -0.21 6.33
CA SER A 403 21.66 -1.53 5.87
C SER A 403 20.55 -2.56 5.69
N SER A 404 19.26 -2.21 5.96
CA SER A 404 18.17 -3.16 5.83
C SER A 404 18.01 -3.66 4.39
N PRO A 405 18.13 -4.98 4.14
CA PRO A 405 17.94 -5.56 2.80
C PRO A 405 16.51 -5.31 2.28
N ILE A 406 15.52 -5.26 3.17
CA ILE A 406 14.13 -4.98 2.79
C ILE A 406 13.98 -3.55 2.29
N LEU A 407 14.58 -2.57 2.99
CA LEU A 407 14.55 -1.17 2.54
C LEU A 407 15.24 -1.02 1.18
N HIS A 408 16.39 -1.69 0.97
CA HIS A 408 17.09 -1.66 -0.33
C HIS A 408 16.23 -2.23 -1.45
N GLN A 409 15.55 -3.35 -1.22
CA GLN A 409 14.62 -3.94 -2.21
C GLN A 409 13.45 -3.01 -2.53
N LEU A 410 12.86 -2.37 -1.52
CA LEU A 410 11.79 -1.39 -1.74
C LEU A 410 12.27 -0.17 -2.53
N LEU A 411 13.48 0.30 -2.27
CA LEU A 411 14.10 1.38 -3.06
C LEU A 411 14.32 0.95 -4.51
N ASP A 412 14.86 -0.23 -4.75
CA ASP A 412 15.03 -0.75 -6.11
C ASP A 412 13.70 -0.90 -6.85
N ILE A 413 12.67 -1.39 -6.18
CA ILE A 413 11.33 -1.53 -6.78
C ILE A 413 10.73 -0.16 -7.08
N THR A 414 10.80 0.80 -6.16
CA THR A 414 10.22 2.12 -6.41
C THR A 414 11.00 2.93 -7.45
N GLU A 415 12.28 2.68 -7.62
CA GLU A 415 13.13 3.39 -8.59
C GLU A 415 13.17 2.74 -9.97
N ARG A 416 13.17 1.41 -10.03
CA ARG A 416 13.34 0.62 -11.26
C ARG A 416 12.12 -0.23 -11.62
N GLY A 417 11.24 -0.48 -10.67
CA GLY A 417 10.09 -1.40 -10.84
C GLY A 417 9.20 -1.02 -12.02
N ARG A 418 9.03 0.28 -12.29
CA ARG A 418 8.26 0.74 -13.46
C ARG A 418 8.73 0.08 -14.77
N SER A 419 10.02 0.05 -15.03
CA SER A 419 10.59 -0.56 -16.26
C SER A 419 10.49 -2.09 -16.25
N LEU A 420 10.49 -2.70 -15.07
CA LEU A 420 10.32 -4.13 -14.89
C LEU A 420 8.85 -4.57 -14.84
N GLY A 421 7.92 -3.62 -14.78
CA GLY A 421 6.50 -3.92 -14.59
C GLY A 421 6.15 -4.33 -13.16
N ILE A 422 6.93 -3.92 -12.17
CA ILE A 422 6.61 -4.09 -10.75
C ILE A 422 6.00 -2.80 -10.22
N VAL A 423 4.84 -2.87 -9.62
CA VAL A 423 4.09 -1.72 -9.12
C VAL A 423 3.82 -1.88 -7.63
N LEU A 424 4.19 -0.88 -6.84
CA LEU A 424 3.94 -0.86 -5.40
C LEU A 424 2.69 -0.04 -5.10
N PHE A 425 1.74 -0.63 -4.38
CA PHE A 425 0.63 0.06 -3.72
C PHE A 425 0.87 -0.01 -2.22
N GLY A 426 1.30 1.11 -1.64
CA GLY A 426 1.55 1.24 -0.20
C GLY A 426 0.41 1.95 0.51
N ALA A 427 0.11 1.51 1.72
CA ALA A 427 -0.83 2.20 2.59
C ALA A 427 -0.20 2.41 3.97
N GLU A 428 -0.34 3.62 4.54
CA GLU A 428 0.19 3.96 5.86
C GLU A 428 -0.67 5.00 6.57
N GLN A 429 -0.40 5.22 7.85
CA GLN A 429 -1.13 6.21 8.65
C GLN A 429 -0.59 7.62 8.42
N PHE A 430 0.72 7.77 8.33
CA PHE A 430 1.41 9.05 8.22
C PHE A 430 2.40 9.00 7.06
N VAL A 431 2.19 9.84 6.07
CA VAL A 431 3.10 9.95 4.92
C VAL A 431 4.49 10.46 5.34
N SER A 432 4.56 11.24 6.42
CA SER A 432 5.82 11.76 6.95
C SER A 432 6.76 10.66 7.46
N ASP A 433 6.22 9.51 7.88
CA ASP A 433 7.00 8.40 8.40
C ASP A 433 7.69 7.57 7.30
N ILE A 434 7.24 7.70 6.06
CA ILE A 434 7.79 6.92 4.94
C ILE A 434 9.11 7.52 4.45
N HIS A 435 10.04 6.64 4.14
CA HIS A 435 11.34 7.00 3.56
C HIS A 435 11.18 7.88 2.32
N ARG A 436 11.91 9.00 2.27
CA ARG A 436 11.75 10.06 1.26
C ARG A 436 11.83 9.54 -0.19
N ARG A 437 12.77 8.62 -0.48
CA ARG A 437 12.95 8.07 -1.83
C ARG A 437 11.79 7.16 -2.22
N VAL A 438 11.20 6.40 -1.29
CA VAL A 438 10.04 5.54 -1.56
C VAL A 438 8.84 6.39 -1.92
N LYS A 439 8.42 7.31 -1.04
CA LYS A 439 7.27 8.18 -1.32
C LYS A 439 7.46 9.12 -2.51
N GLY A 440 8.70 9.59 -2.74
CA GLY A 440 9.01 10.47 -3.86
C GLY A 440 8.94 9.80 -5.23
N ASN A 441 9.08 8.48 -5.29
CA ASN A 441 8.94 7.70 -6.52
C ASN A 441 7.49 7.21 -6.78
N CYS A 442 6.56 7.38 -5.83
CA CYS A 442 5.15 7.11 -6.07
C CYS A 442 4.55 8.23 -6.94
N ALA A 443 4.23 7.90 -8.19
CA ALA A 443 3.65 8.87 -9.14
C ALA A 443 2.26 9.36 -8.70
N THR A 444 1.53 8.53 -7.95
CA THR A 444 0.19 8.85 -7.44
C THR A 444 0.19 8.81 -5.91
N GLN A 445 -0.42 9.83 -5.31
CA GLN A 445 -0.64 9.89 -3.87
C GLN A 445 -2.11 10.12 -3.57
N ALA A 446 -2.68 9.31 -2.67
CA ALA A 446 -4.04 9.43 -2.19
C ALA A 446 -4.03 9.76 -0.70
N PHE A 447 -4.70 10.86 -0.33
CA PHE A 447 -4.79 11.30 1.05
C PHE A 447 -6.21 11.07 1.56
N GLY A 448 -6.36 10.23 2.57
CA GLY A 448 -7.57 10.09 3.35
C GLY A 448 -7.62 11.08 4.51
N ARG A 449 -8.54 10.86 5.46
CA ARG A 449 -8.61 11.67 6.68
C ARG A 449 -7.25 11.74 7.38
N THR A 450 -6.81 12.94 7.71
CA THR A 450 -5.47 13.20 8.25
C THR A 450 -5.58 14.16 9.45
N ASN A 451 -4.75 13.98 10.47
CA ASN A 451 -4.75 14.88 11.61
C ASN A 451 -4.04 16.21 11.29
N ALA A 452 -4.34 17.26 12.10
CA ALA A 452 -3.81 18.59 11.88
C ALA A 452 -2.26 18.67 12.01
N ILE A 453 -1.66 17.82 12.83
CA ILE A 453 -0.20 17.78 13.02
C ILE A 453 0.46 17.28 11.74
N GLU A 454 -0.04 16.20 11.17
CA GLU A 454 0.48 15.63 9.93
C GLU A 454 0.31 16.60 8.75
N ILE A 455 -0.86 17.25 8.62
CA ILE A 455 -1.11 18.25 7.57
C ILE A 455 -0.16 19.45 7.63
N SER A 456 0.40 19.75 8.79
CA SER A 456 1.38 20.84 8.95
C SER A 456 2.77 20.48 8.44
N ARG A 457 3.05 19.20 8.13
CA ARG A 457 4.33 18.73 7.63
C ARG A 457 4.59 19.20 6.19
N GLU A 458 5.86 19.20 5.80
CA GLU A 458 6.28 19.61 4.46
C GLU A 458 5.65 18.78 3.34
N ASP A 459 5.34 17.52 3.62
CA ASP A 459 4.70 16.59 2.70
C ASP A 459 3.34 17.09 2.18
N PHE A 460 2.68 17.96 2.92
CA PHE A 460 1.40 18.56 2.52
C PHE A 460 1.54 19.99 1.97
N ARG A 461 2.76 20.50 1.79
CA ARG A 461 2.97 21.90 1.37
C ARG A 461 2.31 22.23 0.03
N PHE A 462 2.28 21.27 -0.89
CA PHE A 462 1.70 21.43 -2.22
C PHE A 462 0.16 21.28 -2.24
N VAL A 463 -0.45 20.77 -1.16
CA VAL A 463 -1.91 20.58 -1.08
C VAL A 463 -2.57 21.94 -0.81
N PRO A 464 -3.54 22.38 -1.63
CA PRO A 464 -4.27 23.63 -1.41
C PRO A 464 -5.00 23.65 -0.06
N SER A 465 -5.11 24.84 0.55
CA SER A 465 -5.68 25.02 1.89
C SER A 465 -7.10 24.49 2.04
N VAL A 466 -7.92 24.59 0.99
CA VAL A 466 -9.29 24.06 0.97
C VAL A 466 -9.27 22.54 1.18
N TYR A 467 -8.44 21.82 0.47
CA TYR A 467 -8.32 20.36 0.63
C TYR A 467 -7.72 19.97 1.98
N LYS A 468 -6.75 20.74 2.50
CA LYS A 468 -6.25 20.54 3.87
C LYS A 468 -7.35 20.59 4.91
N THR A 469 -8.25 21.57 4.78
CA THR A 469 -9.41 21.69 5.66
C THR A 469 -10.37 20.51 5.50
N MET A 470 -10.60 20.04 4.29
CA MET A 470 -11.44 18.86 4.04
C MET A 470 -10.83 17.59 4.68
N LEU A 471 -9.52 17.38 4.51
CA LEU A 471 -8.82 16.21 5.07
C LEU A 471 -8.88 16.13 6.61
N THR A 472 -9.05 17.25 7.31
CA THR A 472 -9.20 17.27 8.78
C THR A 472 -10.62 17.03 9.27
N ARG A 473 -11.63 17.31 8.43
CA ARG A 473 -13.05 17.28 8.81
C ARG A 473 -13.79 16.01 8.39
N MET A 474 -13.23 15.22 7.48
CA MET A 474 -13.82 13.97 6.99
C MET A 474 -13.95 12.90 8.08
#